data_405d0de6221e7d58e698973cbf234628
#
_entry.id   405d0de6221e7d58e698973cbf234628
#
_cell.length_a   1.000
_cell.length_b   1.000
_cell.length_c   1.000
_cell.angle_alpha   90.00
_cell.angle_beta   90.00
_cell.angle_gamma   90.00
#
_symmetry.space_group_name_H-M   'P 1'
#
loop_
_entity.id
_entity.type
_entity.pdbx_description
1 polymer ?
#
loop_
_entity_poly.entity_id
_entity_poly.type
_entity_poly.pdbx_seq_one_letter_code
_entity_poly.pdbx_strand_id
1 'polypeptide(L)'
;MKKISSKFAHYLYMVLAVFAVASATTACSDDNTSDLQLTGNCTVQSLALDQYEGTVDLASRTVTVRVPETYNTDEMSVAKLELSEGATADLAVGDKLNMSVAHSMRVTNGDVFLDWTIKAMRDEAKILSFKLNGTYVGSIDEAAKTISVFVPGGVDITKLVPNITVSENATVTPQSDMPLDFTNPVQFTVENNTAKATYTVTVKSIDKPTMVFVGTANDMSGLNAEEADACKWMTDNVSNSLYVSFADIQNGSVDLSECKVIWWHYHK
;
A
#
# COMPACT_ATOMS: atom_id res chain seq x y z
N MET A 1 -14.67 18.23 -60.41
CA MET A 1 -15.25 18.89 -59.22
C MET A 1 -15.72 17.83 -58.25
N LYS A 2 -15.00 17.65 -57.14
CA LYS A 2 -15.37 16.69 -56.09
C LYS A 2 -16.46 17.27 -55.20
N LYS A 3 -17.64 16.61 -55.14
CA LYS A 3 -18.71 16.97 -54.21
C LYS A 3 -18.24 16.81 -52.78
N ILE A 4 -18.22 17.89 -52.02
CA ILE A 4 -17.98 17.87 -50.56
C ILE A 4 -19.17 17.18 -49.89
N SER A 5 -18.88 16.19 -49.11
CA SER A 5 -19.88 15.33 -48.41
C SER A 5 -20.74 16.22 -47.48
N SER A 6 -22.05 16.03 -47.50
CA SER A 6 -23.03 16.80 -46.72
C SER A 6 -22.77 16.79 -45.20
N LYS A 7 -22.06 15.78 -44.71
CA LYS A 7 -21.63 15.69 -43.30
C LYS A 7 -20.56 16.73 -42.95
N PHE A 8 -19.67 17.09 -43.89
CA PHE A 8 -18.63 18.08 -43.68
C PHE A 8 -19.22 19.48 -43.62
N ALA A 9 -20.25 19.77 -44.43
CA ALA A 9 -20.96 21.03 -44.39
C ALA A 9 -21.73 21.24 -43.07
N HIS A 10 -22.30 20.16 -42.48
CA HIS A 10 -22.97 20.24 -41.17
C HIS A 10 -22.00 20.52 -40.02
N TYR A 11 -20.80 19.90 -40.03
CA TYR A 11 -19.77 20.21 -39.04
C TYR A 11 -19.24 21.62 -39.15
N LEU A 12 -19.06 22.14 -40.37
CA LEU A 12 -18.62 23.49 -40.60
C LEU A 12 -19.65 24.52 -40.13
N TYR A 13 -20.96 24.24 -40.32
CA TYR A 13 -22.05 25.09 -39.82
C TYR A 13 -22.16 25.05 -38.29
N MET A 14 -21.95 23.87 -37.66
CA MET A 14 -21.92 23.77 -36.18
C MET A 14 -20.76 24.57 -35.58
N VAL A 15 -19.55 24.48 -36.15
CA VAL A 15 -18.39 25.22 -35.67
C VAL A 15 -18.57 26.74 -35.88
N LEU A 16 -19.17 27.17 -37.01
CA LEU A 16 -19.48 28.56 -37.24
C LEU A 16 -20.61 29.10 -36.35
N ALA A 17 -21.60 28.25 -35.99
CA ALA A 17 -22.67 28.64 -35.07
C ALA A 17 -22.15 28.80 -33.63
N VAL A 18 -21.18 27.98 -33.20
CA VAL A 18 -20.54 28.11 -31.88
C VAL A 18 -19.68 29.37 -31.81
N PHE A 19 -19.01 29.75 -32.89
CA PHE A 19 -18.25 31.03 -32.95
C PHE A 19 -19.14 32.27 -33.04
N ALA A 20 -20.35 32.17 -33.62
CA ALA A 20 -21.28 33.30 -33.69
C ALA A 20 -22.03 33.58 -32.39
N VAL A 21 -22.14 32.57 -31.49
CA VAL A 21 -22.72 32.77 -30.13
C VAL A 21 -21.69 33.38 -29.16
N ALA A 22 -20.39 33.19 -29.42
CA ALA A 22 -19.32 33.79 -28.60
C ALA A 22 -19.10 35.30 -28.83
N SER A 23 -19.73 35.89 -29.86
CA SER A 23 -19.58 37.32 -30.19
C SER A 23 -20.80 38.21 -29.90
N ALA A 24 -21.83 37.67 -29.22
CA ALA A 24 -23.06 38.41 -28.90
C ALA A 24 -23.19 38.75 -27.40
N THR A 25 -22.09 38.84 -26.67
CA THR A 25 -22.08 39.46 -25.33
C THR A 25 -21.35 40.81 -25.38
N THR A 26 -21.82 41.70 -26.26
CA THR A 26 -21.47 43.11 -26.13
C THR A 26 -22.58 43.83 -25.39
N ALA A 27 -22.15 44.51 -24.35
CA ALA A 27 -22.80 45.63 -23.71
C ALA A 27 -23.94 45.34 -22.73
N CYS A 28 -23.58 45.06 -21.48
CA CYS A 28 -24.10 45.93 -20.43
C CYS A 28 -22.94 46.78 -19.93
N SER A 29 -22.87 47.99 -20.36
CA SER A 29 -22.13 49.06 -19.71
C SER A 29 -22.98 49.53 -18.54
N ASP A 30 -22.96 48.79 -17.43
CA ASP A 30 -23.22 49.36 -16.13
C ASP A 30 -21.87 49.61 -15.49
N ASP A 31 -21.62 50.86 -15.12
CA ASP A 31 -20.44 51.34 -14.38
C ASP A 31 -20.36 50.75 -12.96
N ASN A 32 -20.61 49.46 -12.83
CA ASN A 32 -20.24 48.63 -11.67
C ASN A 32 -19.04 47.81 -12.09
N THR A 33 -17.87 48.41 -12.19
CA THR A 33 -16.61 47.71 -12.04
C THR A 33 -16.65 47.06 -10.64
N SER A 34 -16.99 45.79 -10.59
CA SER A 34 -16.78 45.06 -9.35
C SER A 34 -15.27 45.12 -9.06
N ASP A 35 -14.89 45.68 -7.90
CA ASP A 35 -13.51 45.73 -7.45
C ASP A 35 -12.94 44.31 -7.19
N LEU A 36 -13.67 43.25 -7.62
CA LEU A 36 -13.31 41.86 -7.43
C LEU A 36 -12.05 41.49 -8.22
N GLN A 37 -11.04 41.11 -7.50
CA GLN A 37 -9.77 40.60 -8.07
C GLN A 37 -9.85 39.08 -8.27
N LEU A 38 -10.34 38.64 -9.42
CA LEU A 38 -10.57 37.23 -9.74
C LEU A 38 -9.38 36.52 -10.44
N THR A 39 -8.22 37.15 -10.49
CA THR A 39 -7.04 36.64 -11.22
C THR A 39 -5.97 36.00 -10.32
N GLY A 40 -6.21 35.93 -9.04
CA GLY A 40 -5.25 35.41 -8.08
C GLY A 40 -5.01 33.89 -8.24
N ASN A 41 -3.76 33.45 -8.12
CA ASN A 41 -3.39 32.05 -8.08
C ASN A 41 -3.34 31.57 -6.60
N CYS A 42 -4.08 30.53 -6.27
CA CYS A 42 -4.22 29.98 -4.91
C CYS A 42 -3.54 28.60 -4.79
N THR A 43 -2.30 28.47 -5.27
CA THR A 43 -1.57 27.20 -5.23
C THR A 43 -0.62 27.10 -4.04
N VAL A 44 -0.53 25.91 -3.48
CA VAL A 44 0.55 25.50 -2.56
C VAL A 44 1.74 25.09 -3.41
N GLN A 45 2.89 25.71 -3.21
CA GLN A 45 4.14 25.36 -3.88
C GLN A 45 4.92 24.33 -3.08
N SER A 46 4.99 24.50 -1.76
CA SER A 46 5.57 23.53 -0.86
C SER A 46 4.95 23.61 0.54
N LEU A 47 4.91 22.51 1.24
CA LEU A 47 4.53 22.41 2.64
C LEU A 47 5.36 21.31 3.29
N ALA A 48 5.86 21.56 4.49
CA ALA A 48 6.50 20.56 5.33
C ALA A 48 5.87 20.54 6.73
N LEU A 49 5.71 19.36 7.28
CA LEU A 49 5.31 19.17 8.68
C LEU A 49 6.48 18.54 9.44
N ASP A 50 6.91 19.17 10.53
CA ASP A 50 8.14 18.88 11.26
C ASP A 50 9.35 18.77 10.30
N GLN A 51 10.01 17.62 10.21
CA GLN A 51 11.12 17.37 9.28
C GLN A 51 10.72 16.72 7.95
N TYR A 52 9.42 16.52 7.71
CA TYR A 52 8.92 15.78 6.56
C TYR A 52 8.33 16.70 5.49
N GLU A 53 8.93 16.67 4.30
CA GLU A 53 8.42 17.41 3.14
C GLU A 53 7.15 16.75 2.58
N GLY A 54 6.19 17.59 2.21
CA GLY A 54 4.94 17.18 1.57
C GLY A 54 5.07 17.09 0.05
N THR A 55 4.45 16.07 -0.52
CA THR A 55 4.23 15.99 -1.97
C THR A 55 2.95 16.72 -2.34
N VAL A 56 3.07 17.75 -3.19
CA VAL A 56 1.95 18.57 -3.65
C VAL A 56 1.36 18.01 -4.92
N ASP A 57 0.08 17.68 -4.90
CA ASP A 57 -0.72 17.33 -6.08
C ASP A 57 -1.67 18.50 -6.42
N LEU A 58 -1.33 19.22 -7.48
CA LEU A 58 -2.10 20.37 -7.94
C LEU A 58 -3.49 19.98 -8.49
N ALA A 59 -3.63 18.80 -9.07
CA ALA A 59 -4.88 18.35 -9.69
C ALA A 59 -5.94 18.03 -8.62
N SER A 60 -5.56 17.32 -7.58
CA SER A 60 -6.44 17.00 -6.46
C SER A 60 -6.42 18.05 -5.34
N ARG A 61 -5.54 19.06 -5.43
CA ARG A 61 -5.30 20.05 -4.37
C ARG A 61 -5.00 19.38 -3.02
N THR A 62 -4.10 18.43 -3.06
CA THR A 62 -3.73 17.65 -1.88
C THR A 62 -2.23 17.75 -1.62
N VAL A 63 -1.86 17.95 -0.37
CA VAL A 63 -0.48 17.80 0.10
C VAL A 63 -0.41 16.53 0.96
N THR A 64 0.43 15.58 0.56
CA THR A 64 0.64 14.33 1.28
C THR A 64 2.01 14.35 1.94
N VAL A 65 2.04 14.32 3.26
CA VAL A 65 3.27 14.22 4.06
C VAL A 65 3.44 12.76 4.50
N ARG A 66 4.57 12.16 4.12
CA ARG A 66 4.88 10.77 4.49
C ARG A 66 5.76 10.73 5.72
N VAL A 67 5.38 9.86 6.67
CA VAL A 67 6.07 9.71 7.95
C VAL A 67 6.28 8.23 8.27
N PRO A 68 7.28 7.85 9.09
CA PRO A 68 7.44 6.48 9.57
C PRO A 68 6.19 5.98 10.30
N GLU A 69 5.94 4.67 10.27
CA GLU A 69 4.76 4.04 10.87
C GLU A 69 4.56 4.42 12.36
N THR A 70 5.65 4.51 13.11
CA THR A 70 5.62 4.81 14.55
C THR A 70 5.63 6.29 14.88
N TYR A 71 5.66 7.17 13.86
CA TYR A 71 5.71 8.62 14.10
C TYR A 71 4.40 9.12 14.70
N ASN A 72 4.51 9.97 15.74
CA ASN A 72 3.34 10.60 16.34
C ASN A 72 2.80 11.71 15.42
N THR A 73 1.58 11.54 14.94
CA THR A 73 0.89 12.50 14.06
C THR A 73 -0.15 13.35 14.77
N ASP A 74 -0.32 13.21 16.08
CA ASP A 74 -1.37 13.94 16.82
C ASP A 74 -1.05 15.44 16.99
N GLU A 75 0.23 15.80 16.87
CA GLU A 75 0.69 17.18 17.02
C GLU A 75 1.93 17.43 16.14
N MET A 76 1.70 17.70 14.85
CA MET A 76 2.76 18.03 13.89
C MET A 76 2.80 19.54 13.64
N SER A 77 3.99 20.14 13.63
CA SER A 77 4.15 21.57 13.38
C SER A 77 4.35 21.87 11.91
N VAL A 78 3.71 22.91 11.40
CA VAL A 78 3.98 23.44 10.06
C VAL A 78 5.38 24.05 10.05
N ALA A 79 6.34 23.33 9.49
CA ALA A 79 7.73 23.78 9.41
C ALA A 79 8.00 24.66 8.20
N LYS A 80 7.23 24.47 7.13
CA LYS A 80 7.35 25.21 5.87
C LYS A 80 5.98 25.33 5.22
N LEU A 81 5.70 26.52 4.64
CA LEU A 81 4.54 26.76 3.80
C LEU A 81 4.90 27.82 2.76
N GLU A 82 4.96 27.42 1.50
CA GLU A 82 5.18 28.33 0.38
C GLU A 82 3.97 28.31 -0.54
N LEU A 83 3.47 29.47 -0.84
CA LEU A 83 2.27 29.67 -1.66
C LEU A 83 2.64 30.41 -2.95
N SER A 84 1.72 30.44 -3.90
CA SER A 84 1.82 31.34 -5.06
C SER A 84 1.94 32.80 -4.64
N GLU A 85 2.56 33.61 -5.48
CA GLU A 85 2.78 35.04 -5.22
C GLU A 85 1.46 35.75 -4.89
N GLY A 86 1.45 36.51 -3.81
CA GLY A 86 0.28 37.26 -3.34
C GLY A 86 -0.77 36.41 -2.61
N ALA A 87 -0.60 35.11 -2.53
CA ALA A 87 -1.54 34.25 -1.81
C ALA A 87 -1.25 34.23 -0.29
N THR A 88 -2.30 34.03 0.50
CA THR A 88 -2.29 33.81 1.94
C THR A 88 -3.06 32.54 2.28
N ALA A 89 -2.81 31.95 3.43
CA ALA A 89 -3.55 30.80 3.93
C ALA A 89 -4.09 31.04 5.34
N ASP A 90 -5.10 30.28 5.72
CA ASP A 90 -5.60 30.21 7.11
C ASP A 90 -4.73 29.34 8.02
N LEU A 91 -3.58 28.92 7.53
CA LEU A 91 -2.54 28.15 8.23
C LEU A 91 -1.21 28.88 8.10
N ALA A 92 -0.40 28.87 9.15
CA ALA A 92 0.90 29.54 9.19
C ALA A 92 2.01 28.61 9.66
N VAL A 93 3.26 28.96 9.33
CA VAL A 93 4.45 28.30 9.85
C VAL A 93 4.46 28.43 11.38
N GLY A 94 4.64 27.32 12.07
CA GLY A 94 4.59 27.23 13.55
C GLY A 94 3.26 26.71 14.09
N ASP A 95 2.19 26.70 13.30
CA ASP A 95 0.91 26.12 13.70
C ASP A 95 1.06 24.61 13.91
N LYS A 96 0.26 24.08 14.85
CA LYS A 96 0.23 22.66 15.19
C LYS A 96 -1.05 22.02 14.67
N LEU A 97 -0.89 20.90 13.99
CA LEU A 97 -1.99 20.15 13.39
C LEU A 97 -2.06 18.73 13.97
N ASN A 98 -3.27 18.28 14.24
CA ASN A 98 -3.52 16.86 14.45
C ASN A 98 -3.72 16.19 13.10
N MET A 99 -2.69 15.46 12.65
CA MET A 99 -2.66 14.78 11.37
C MET A 99 -3.11 13.32 11.43
N SER A 100 -3.75 12.90 12.53
CA SER A 100 -4.46 11.60 12.59
C SER A 100 -5.67 11.57 11.64
N VAL A 101 -6.13 12.75 11.23
CA VAL A 101 -7.15 12.98 10.19
C VAL A 101 -6.63 14.01 9.19
N ALA A 102 -7.21 14.02 7.99
CA ALA A 102 -6.89 15.04 6.99
C ALA A 102 -7.35 16.43 7.47
N HIS A 103 -6.52 17.44 7.21
CA HIS A 103 -6.78 18.84 7.54
C HIS A 103 -7.13 19.64 6.28
N SER A 104 -8.13 20.50 6.35
CA SER A 104 -8.45 21.43 5.26
C SER A 104 -7.78 22.77 5.50
N MET A 105 -7.08 23.29 4.48
CA MET A 105 -6.45 24.61 4.49
C MET A 105 -7.01 25.45 3.34
N ARG A 106 -7.45 26.65 3.63
CA ARG A 106 -7.90 27.61 2.63
C ARG A 106 -6.77 28.53 2.19
N VAL A 107 -6.50 28.58 0.89
CA VAL A 107 -5.57 29.51 0.26
C VAL A 107 -6.35 30.58 -0.48
N THR A 108 -6.09 31.85 -0.20
CA THR A 108 -6.80 33.00 -0.75
C THR A 108 -5.82 33.93 -1.46
N ASN A 109 -6.23 34.49 -2.62
CA ASN A 109 -5.46 35.48 -3.34
C ASN A 109 -6.42 36.46 -4.01
N GLY A 110 -6.48 37.70 -3.51
CA GLY A 110 -7.56 38.63 -3.86
C GLY A 110 -8.91 38.11 -3.39
N ASP A 111 -9.88 38.04 -4.30
CA ASP A 111 -11.23 37.56 -4.03
C ASP A 111 -11.44 36.08 -4.42
N VAL A 112 -10.38 35.41 -4.85
CA VAL A 112 -10.41 33.96 -5.14
C VAL A 112 -9.84 33.14 -3.98
N PHE A 113 -10.38 31.94 -3.77
CA PHE A 113 -9.84 30.99 -2.81
C PHE A 113 -9.95 29.56 -3.33
N LEU A 114 -9.06 28.71 -2.85
CA LEU A 114 -9.12 27.25 -3.04
C LEU A 114 -8.89 26.54 -1.71
N ASP A 115 -9.68 25.52 -1.47
CA ASP A 115 -9.48 24.65 -0.33
C ASP A 115 -8.52 23.50 -0.73
N TRP A 116 -7.50 23.31 0.09
CA TRP A 116 -6.47 22.30 -0.02
C TRP A 116 -6.64 21.26 1.09
N THR A 117 -6.32 20.01 0.79
CA THR A 117 -6.32 18.94 1.79
C THR A 117 -4.88 18.59 2.15
N ILE A 118 -4.54 18.66 3.42
CA ILE A 118 -3.26 18.18 3.96
C ILE A 118 -3.54 16.84 4.63
N LYS A 119 -2.75 15.81 4.31
CA LYS A 119 -2.87 14.50 4.95
C LYS A 119 -1.50 13.93 5.28
N ALA A 120 -1.38 13.29 6.44
CA ALA A 120 -0.24 12.45 6.77
C ALA A 120 -0.52 11.01 6.32
N MET A 121 0.47 10.37 5.71
CA MET A 121 0.46 8.94 5.39
C MET A 121 1.64 8.27 6.07
N ARG A 122 1.37 7.17 6.77
CA ARG A 122 2.42 6.37 7.38
C ARG A 122 3.00 5.41 6.36
N ASP A 123 4.32 5.40 6.24
CA ASP A 123 5.02 4.43 5.43
C ASP A 123 5.19 3.15 6.25
N GLU A 124 4.66 2.06 5.76
CA GLU A 124 4.80 0.75 6.39
C GLU A 124 5.83 -0.07 5.62
N ALA A 125 6.77 -0.70 6.33
CA ALA A 125 7.76 -1.61 5.78
C ALA A 125 7.53 -3.01 6.36
N LYS A 126 6.44 -3.69 5.92
CA LYS A 126 6.03 -4.99 6.43
C LYS A 126 6.02 -6.05 5.35
N ILE A 127 6.33 -7.29 5.73
CA ILE A 127 5.98 -8.49 4.97
C ILE A 127 4.57 -8.91 5.40
N LEU A 128 3.61 -8.83 4.48
CA LEU A 128 2.21 -9.16 4.75
C LEU A 128 1.94 -10.66 4.55
N SER A 129 2.63 -11.29 3.59
CA SER A 129 2.61 -12.73 3.40
C SER A 129 3.96 -13.21 2.88
N PHE A 130 4.33 -14.42 3.28
CA PHE A 130 5.55 -15.08 2.83
C PHE A 130 5.24 -16.55 2.54
N LYS A 131 5.58 -17.00 1.36
CA LYS A 131 5.49 -18.41 0.96
C LYS A 131 6.78 -18.83 0.27
N LEU A 132 7.08 -20.10 0.29
CA LEU A 132 8.12 -20.71 -0.52
C LEU A 132 7.49 -21.68 -1.51
N ASN A 133 7.92 -21.60 -2.78
CA ASN A 133 7.38 -22.35 -3.92
C ASN A 133 5.84 -22.24 -4.07
N GLY A 134 5.24 -21.13 -3.60
CA GLY A 134 3.80 -20.92 -3.60
C GLY A 134 3.00 -21.79 -2.63
N THR A 135 3.63 -22.75 -1.96
CA THR A 135 2.98 -23.79 -1.15
C THR A 135 3.31 -23.70 0.34
N TYR A 136 4.60 -23.54 0.68
CA TYR A 136 5.03 -23.55 2.08
C TYR A 136 4.86 -22.17 2.71
N VAL A 137 3.84 -22.02 3.55
CA VAL A 137 3.48 -20.75 4.18
C VAL A 137 4.39 -20.46 5.35
N GLY A 138 4.93 -19.25 5.42
CA GLY A 138 5.74 -18.75 6.51
C GLY A 138 4.87 -18.17 7.64
N SER A 139 5.14 -18.57 8.88
CA SER A 139 4.61 -17.92 10.08
C SER A 139 5.41 -16.67 10.37
N ILE A 140 4.77 -15.51 10.31
CA ILE A 140 5.41 -14.20 10.52
C ILE A 140 5.23 -13.77 11.96
N ASP A 141 6.33 -13.53 12.65
CA ASP A 141 6.35 -12.79 13.92
C ASP A 141 6.76 -11.35 13.64
N GLU A 142 5.75 -10.46 13.63
CA GLU A 142 5.96 -9.05 13.31
C GLU A 142 6.75 -8.32 14.40
N ALA A 143 6.63 -8.72 15.66
CA ALA A 143 7.33 -8.09 16.77
C ALA A 143 8.84 -8.45 16.76
N ALA A 144 9.16 -9.71 16.50
CA ALA A 144 10.53 -10.20 16.41
C ALA A 144 11.16 -9.99 15.02
N LYS A 145 10.36 -9.63 14.00
CA LYS A 145 10.77 -9.56 12.59
C LYS A 145 11.40 -10.89 12.12
N THR A 146 10.76 -11.99 12.47
CA THR A 146 11.18 -13.33 12.05
C THR A 146 10.08 -14.05 11.28
N ILE A 147 10.49 -14.92 10.37
CA ILE A 147 9.59 -15.77 9.60
C ILE A 147 10.10 -17.19 9.69
N SER A 148 9.25 -18.11 10.15
CA SER A 148 9.54 -19.54 10.20
C SER A 148 8.75 -20.26 9.14
N VAL A 149 9.43 -21.04 8.30
CA VAL A 149 8.80 -21.89 7.28
C VAL A 149 9.15 -23.34 7.56
N PHE A 150 8.13 -24.19 7.59
CA PHE A 150 8.31 -25.64 7.71
C PHE A 150 8.08 -26.28 6.35
N VAL A 151 8.97 -27.17 5.95
CA VAL A 151 8.88 -27.92 4.70
C VAL A 151 8.99 -29.42 4.98
N PRO A 152 8.34 -30.28 4.20
CA PRO A 152 8.52 -31.74 4.31
C PRO A 152 9.97 -32.15 4.05
N GLY A 153 10.37 -33.27 4.62
CA GLY A 153 11.67 -33.89 4.36
C GLY A 153 11.82 -34.22 2.87
N GLY A 154 13.06 -34.10 2.38
CA GLY A 154 13.39 -34.34 0.98
C GLY A 154 13.18 -33.15 0.05
N VAL A 155 12.58 -32.05 0.53
CA VAL A 155 12.51 -30.80 -0.24
C VAL A 155 13.90 -30.17 -0.32
N ASP A 156 14.34 -29.84 -1.53
CA ASP A 156 15.61 -29.13 -1.77
C ASP A 156 15.51 -27.68 -1.32
N ILE A 157 15.98 -27.39 -0.10
CA ILE A 157 15.94 -26.05 0.50
C ILE A 157 16.99 -25.08 -0.09
N THR A 158 17.86 -25.55 -0.99
CA THR A 158 18.90 -24.71 -1.61
C THR A 158 18.37 -23.91 -2.80
N LYS A 159 17.13 -24.15 -3.24
CA LYS A 159 16.53 -23.53 -4.43
C LYS A 159 15.05 -23.19 -4.25
N LEU A 160 14.66 -22.79 -3.05
CA LEU A 160 13.28 -22.41 -2.81
C LEU A 160 13.01 -21.00 -3.36
N VAL A 161 11.83 -20.83 -3.97
CA VAL A 161 11.40 -19.57 -4.55
C VAL A 161 10.48 -18.83 -3.57
N PRO A 162 10.91 -17.69 -2.99
CA PRO A 162 10.06 -16.90 -2.12
C PRO A 162 8.99 -16.15 -2.94
N ASN A 163 7.73 -16.25 -2.50
CA ASN A 163 6.61 -15.47 -2.98
C ASN A 163 6.18 -14.55 -1.83
N ILE A 164 6.43 -13.25 -2.00
CA ILE A 164 6.35 -12.27 -0.92
C ILE A 164 5.34 -11.19 -1.28
N THR A 165 4.42 -10.89 -0.36
CA THR A 165 3.60 -9.68 -0.43
C THR A 165 4.06 -8.73 0.66
N VAL A 166 4.33 -7.49 0.29
CA VAL A 166 4.76 -6.41 1.19
C VAL A 166 3.72 -5.32 1.28
N SER A 167 3.90 -4.38 2.22
CA SER A 167 3.07 -3.18 2.35
C SER A 167 3.00 -2.41 1.03
N GLU A 168 1.94 -1.65 0.84
CA GLU A 168 1.73 -0.83 -0.36
C GLU A 168 2.91 0.12 -0.59
N ASN A 169 3.40 0.16 -1.83
CA ASN A 169 4.57 0.93 -2.27
C ASN A 169 5.92 0.51 -1.65
N ALA A 170 5.96 -0.56 -0.85
CA ALA A 170 7.22 -1.10 -0.34
C ALA A 170 7.93 -1.98 -1.38
N THR A 171 9.25 -2.07 -1.26
CA THR A 171 10.10 -2.99 -2.00
C THR A 171 10.76 -3.96 -1.06
N VAL A 172 11.14 -5.14 -1.54
CA VAL A 172 11.82 -6.17 -0.73
C VAL A 172 13.11 -6.64 -1.41
N THR A 173 14.14 -6.84 -0.62
CA THR A 173 15.43 -7.38 -1.06
C THR A 173 15.86 -8.50 -0.11
N PRO A 174 16.19 -9.73 -0.61
CA PRO A 174 16.12 -10.20 -2.00
C PRO A 174 14.71 -10.12 -2.60
N GLN A 175 14.62 -10.05 -3.93
CA GLN A 175 13.34 -9.94 -4.63
C GLN A 175 12.54 -11.25 -4.53
N SER A 176 11.20 -11.10 -4.59
CA SER A 176 10.28 -12.23 -4.78
C SER A 176 10.56 -12.95 -6.11
N ASP A 177 10.12 -14.21 -6.18
CA ASP A 177 10.13 -15.05 -7.38
C ASP A 177 11.54 -15.39 -7.94
N MET A 178 12.58 -15.25 -7.14
CA MET A 178 13.93 -15.71 -7.45
C MET A 178 14.36 -16.84 -6.51
N PRO A 179 14.92 -17.96 -7.01
CA PRO A 179 15.35 -19.07 -6.16
C PRO A 179 16.51 -18.65 -5.25
N LEU A 180 16.42 -19.01 -3.97
CA LEU A 180 17.40 -18.73 -2.93
C LEU A 180 17.73 -19.99 -2.14
N ASP A 181 18.93 -20.00 -1.56
CA ASP A 181 19.41 -21.03 -0.65
C ASP A 181 19.02 -20.70 0.81
N PHE A 182 18.16 -21.53 1.40
CA PHE A 182 17.69 -21.43 2.78
C PHE A 182 18.35 -22.41 3.75
N THR A 183 19.50 -22.97 3.39
CA THR A 183 20.30 -23.82 4.32
C THR A 183 20.66 -23.04 5.59
N ASN A 184 20.86 -21.74 5.48
CA ASN A 184 21.03 -20.82 6.59
C ASN A 184 19.90 -19.79 6.60
N PRO A 185 19.64 -19.11 7.75
CA PRO A 185 18.66 -18.03 7.78
C PRO A 185 18.98 -16.94 6.76
N VAL A 186 17.97 -16.52 6.01
CA VAL A 186 18.06 -15.47 4.97
C VAL A 186 17.40 -14.20 5.47
N GLN A 187 18.07 -13.06 5.29
CA GLN A 187 17.51 -11.77 5.64
C GLN A 187 16.81 -11.12 4.45
N PHE A 188 15.59 -10.66 4.68
CA PHE A 188 14.80 -9.87 3.74
C PHE A 188 14.61 -8.48 4.29
N THR A 189 15.07 -7.48 3.55
CA THR A 189 14.90 -6.08 3.90
C THR A 189 13.74 -5.49 3.11
N VAL A 190 12.76 -4.95 3.80
CA VAL A 190 11.64 -4.21 3.23
C VAL A 190 11.90 -2.72 3.40
N GLU A 191 11.75 -1.95 2.33
CA GLU A 191 11.93 -0.50 2.32
C GLU A 191 10.72 0.19 1.70
N ASN A 192 10.27 1.27 2.34
CA ASN A 192 9.17 2.10 1.87
C ASN A 192 9.43 3.56 2.28
N ASN A 193 10.00 4.34 1.39
CA ASN A 193 10.40 5.74 1.62
C ASN A 193 11.13 5.94 2.96
N THR A 194 10.40 6.37 4.00
CA THR A 194 10.97 6.66 5.33
C THR A 194 11.08 5.44 6.24
N ALA A 195 10.41 4.33 5.89
CA ALA A 195 10.37 3.12 6.70
C ALA A 195 11.31 2.03 6.16
N LYS A 196 11.93 1.30 7.08
CA LYS A 196 12.79 0.14 6.78
C LYS A 196 12.65 -0.92 7.86
N ALA A 197 12.50 -2.18 7.45
CA ALA A 197 12.47 -3.33 8.33
C ALA A 197 13.27 -4.49 7.73
N THR A 198 13.90 -5.30 8.57
CA THR A 198 14.63 -6.50 8.15
C THR A 198 14.06 -7.71 8.87
N TYR A 199 13.60 -8.68 8.09
CA TYR A 199 13.07 -9.96 8.56
C TYR A 199 14.10 -11.06 8.39
N THR A 200 14.24 -11.94 9.38
CA THR A 200 15.07 -13.13 9.29
C THR A 200 14.17 -14.34 9.02
N VAL A 201 14.35 -14.96 7.87
CA VAL A 201 13.60 -16.14 7.45
C VAL A 201 14.40 -17.39 7.75
N THR A 202 13.81 -18.33 8.49
CA THR A 202 14.39 -19.64 8.82
C THR A 202 13.51 -20.74 8.26
N VAL A 203 14.10 -21.63 7.47
CA VAL A 203 13.43 -22.82 6.94
C VAL A 203 13.86 -24.05 7.76
N LYS A 204 12.87 -24.83 8.18
CA LYS A 204 13.08 -26.09 8.90
C LYS A 204 12.49 -27.24 8.09
N SER A 205 13.32 -28.20 7.74
CA SER A 205 12.87 -29.46 7.13
C SER A 205 12.38 -30.42 8.22
N ILE A 206 11.19 -30.97 8.02
CA ILE A 206 10.58 -31.96 8.94
C ILE A 206 10.36 -33.25 8.15
N ASP A 207 11.21 -34.21 8.38
CA ASP A 207 11.14 -35.52 7.69
C ASP A 207 9.94 -36.34 8.16
N LYS A 208 9.68 -36.35 9.46
CA LYS A 208 8.64 -37.17 10.10
C LYS A 208 7.98 -36.34 11.21
N PRO A 209 6.91 -35.64 10.90
CA PRO A 209 6.24 -34.81 11.90
C PRO A 209 5.65 -35.68 13.02
N THR A 210 5.75 -35.23 14.27
CA THR A 210 5.12 -35.88 15.41
C THR A 210 3.67 -35.44 15.61
N MET A 211 3.31 -34.29 15.09
CA MET A 211 1.95 -33.76 15.07
C MET A 211 1.67 -33.06 13.75
N VAL A 212 0.51 -33.29 13.18
CA VAL A 212 0.06 -32.60 11.97
C VAL A 212 -1.31 -31.96 12.16
N PHE A 213 -1.49 -30.78 11.57
CA PHE A 213 -2.81 -30.20 11.32
C PHE A 213 -3.22 -30.54 9.89
N VAL A 214 -4.34 -31.24 9.74
CA VAL A 214 -4.80 -31.69 8.43
C VAL A 214 -5.99 -30.84 7.98
N GLY A 215 -5.90 -30.30 6.78
CA GLY A 215 -6.95 -29.49 6.18
C GLY A 215 -7.22 -29.83 4.72
N THR A 216 -8.34 -29.30 4.20
CA THR A 216 -8.75 -29.48 2.81
C THR A 216 -8.09 -28.48 1.86
N ALA A 217 -7.58 -27.37 2.39
CA ALA A 217 -6.86 -26.39 1.61
C ALA A 217 -5.48 -26.92 1.18
N ASN A 218 -4.96 -26.44 0.06
CA ASN A 218 -3.64 -26.84 -0.41
C ASN A 218 -2.51 -26.33 0.50
N ASP A 219 -2.75 -25.23 1.20
CA ASP A 219 -1.84 -24.62 2.16
C ASP A 219 -2.61 -23.86 3.26
N MET A 220 -1.89 -23.36 4.27
CA MET A 220 -2.49 -22.64 5.40
C MET A 220 -3.25 -21.38 5.00
N SER A 221 -2.92 -20.76 3.88
CA SER A 221 -3.60 -19.53 3.44
C SER A 221 -5.00 -19.77 2.89
N GLY A 222 -5.33 -20.99 2.55
CA GLY A 222 -6.66 -21.41 2.14
C GLY A 222 -7.57 -21.84 3.28
N LEU A 223 -7.06 -21.85 4.53
CA LEU A 223 -7.85 -22.13 5.73
C LEU A 223 -8.74 -20.95 6.09
N ASN A 224 -9.87 -21.20 6.74
CA ASN A 224 -10.63 -20.13 7.37
C ASN A 224 -9.86 -19.57 8.59
N ALA A 225 -10.31 -18.43 9.13
CA ALA A 225 -9.58 -17.74 10.20
C ALA A 225 -9.36 -18.59 11.44
N GLU A 226 -10.36 -19.35 11.89
CA GLU A 226 -10.26 -20.21 13.08
C GLU A 226 -9.30 -21.38 12.87
N GLU A 227 -9.34 -22.01 11.69
CA GLU A 227 -8.42 -23.09 11.32
C GLU A 227 -6.98 -22.57 11.17
N ALA A 228 -6.82 -21.40 10.57
CA ALA A 228 -5.51 -20.75 10.42
C ALA A 228 -4.89 -20.42 11.78
N ASP A 229 -5.68 -19.86 12.70
CA ASP A 229 -5.23 -19.54 14.06
C ASP A 229 -4.86 -20.81 14.85
N ALA A 230 -5.69 -21.86 14.75
CA ALA A 230 -5.42 -23.16 15.40
C ALA A 230 -4.15 -23.83 14.84
N CYS A 231 -4.01 -23.83 13.51
CA CYS A 231 -2.84 -24.36 12.84
C CYS A 231 -1.57 -23.57 13.21
N LYS A 232 -1.65 -22.24 13.20
CA LYS A 232 -0.57 -21.37 13.62
C LYS A 232 -0.18 -21.62 15.08
N TRP A 233 -1.15 -21.71 15.98
CA TRP A 233 -0.87 -22.04 17.38
C TRP A 233 -0.10 -23.36 17.49
N MET A 234 -0.51 -24.40 16.77
CA MET A 234 0.18 -25.68 16.77
C MET A 234 1.63 -25.54 16.29
N THR A 235 1.86 -24.91 15.15
CA THR A 235 3.21 -24.78 14.58
C THR A 235 4.13 -23.90 15.44
N ASP A 236 3.58 -22.94 16.17
CA ASP A 236 4.35 -22.08 17.06
C ASP A 236 4.67 -22.75 18.41
N ASN A 237 3.82 -23.66 18.90
CA ASN A 237 3.92 -24.22 20.24
C ASN A 237 4.33 -25.71 20.29
N VAL A 238 4.19 -26.43 19.18
CA VAL A 238 4.52 -27.87 19.13
C VAL A 238 5.69 -28.06 18.18
N SER A 239 6.84 -28.45 18.74
CA SER A 239 8.01 -28.79 17.94
C SER A 239 7.73 -29.98 17.03
N ASN A 240 8.33 -29.99 15.84
CA ASN A 240 8.17 -31.02 14.83
C ASN A 240 6.70 -31.26 14.41
N SER A 241 5.96 -30.15 14.27
CA SER A 241 4.60 -30.15 13.77
C SER A 241 4.53 -29.47 12.38
N LEU A 242 3.55 -29.87 11.59
CA LEU A 242 3.40 -29.44 10.19
C LEU A 242 1.93 -29.34 9.81
N TYR A 243 1.58 -28.34 8.96
CA TYR A 243 0.34 -28.39 8.19
C TYR A 243 0.49 -29.39 7.05
N VAL A 244 -0.52 -30.22 6.83
CA VAL A 244 -0.57 -31.20 5.75
C VAL A 244 -1.94 -31.14 5.09
N SER A 245 -1.98 -30.98 3.78
CA SER A 245 -3.24 -31.08 3.04
C SER A 245 -3.68 -32.54 2.87
N PHE A 246 -4.97 -32.76 2.65
CA PHE A 246 -5.43 -34.09 2.26
C PHE A 246 -4.76 -34.58 0.96
N ALA A 247 -4.44 -33.67 0.04
CA ALA A 247 -3.74 -34.01 -1.18
C ALA A 247 -2.32 -34.53 -0.90
N ASP A 248 -1.59 -33.94 0.05
CA ASP A 248 -0.26 -34.40 0.44
C ASP A 248 -0.29 -35.81 1.04
N ILE A 249 -1.32 -36.11 1.84
CA ILE A 249 -1.51 -37.46 2.39
C ILE A 249 -1.83 -38.45 1.26
N GLN A 250 -2.72 -38.12 0.35
CA GLN A 250 -3.09 -38.97 -0.77
C GLN A 250 -1.91 -39.27 -1.71
N ASN A 251 -1.06 -38.27 -1.93
CA ASN A 251 0.10 -38.36 -2.81
C ASN A 251 1.32 -38.99 -2.13
N GLY A 252 1.26 -39.23 -0.81
CA GLY A 252 2.39 -39.75 -0.04
C GLY A 252 3.55 -38.75 0.07
N SER A 253 3.26 -37.46 -0.05
CA SER A 253 4.27 -36.38 0.01
C SER A 253 4.84 -36.19 1.41
N VAL A 254 4.17 -36.70 2.44
CA VAL A 254 4.57 -36.58 3.85
C VAL A 254 4.58 -37.94 4.50
N ASP A 255 5.69 -38.32 5.15
CA ASP A 255 5.79 -39.56 5.95
C ASP A 255 5.18 -39.35 7.34
N LEU A 256 4.00 -39.89 7.56
CA LEU A 256 3.28 -39.82 8.84
C LEU A 256 3.58 -40.99 9.76
N SER A 257 4.58 -41.84 9.46
CA SER A 257 4.87 -43.07 10.23
C SER A 257 5.23 -42.82 11.70
N GLU A 258 5.73 -41.65 12.05
CA GLU A 258 6.04 -41.24 13.42
C GLU A 258 5.05 -40.22 14.00
N CYS A 259 4.00 -39.90 13.26
CA CYS A 259 2.97 -38.96 13.68
C CYS A 259 2.17 -39.57 14.87
N LYS A 260 2.14 -38.82 15.97
CA LYS A 260 1.42 -39.24 17.19
C LYS A 260 0.06 -38.60 17.32
N VAL A 261 -0.10 -37.41 16.70
CA VAL A 261 -1.31 -36.63 16.79
C VAL A 261 -1.65 -36.07 15.42
N ILE A 262 -2.85 -36.40 14.97
CA ILE A 262 -3.45 -35.78 13.78
C ILE A 262 -4.57 -34.87 14.28
N TRP A 263 -4.41 -33.57 14.10
CA TRP A 263 -5.44 -32.59 14.41
C TRP A 263 -6.20 -32.21 13.12
N TRP A 264 -7.41 -32.69 13.07
CA TRP A 264 -8.30 -32.41 11.95
C TRP A 264 -9.49 -31.61 12.44
N HIS A 265 -9.71 -30.46 11.86
CA HIS A 265 -10.85 -29.61 12.14
C HIS A 265 -11.82 -29.64 10.94
N TYR A 266 -13.06 -29.99 11.19
CA TYR A 266 -14.10 -30.09 10.16
C TYR A 266 -15.26 -29.18 10.55
N HIS A 267 -15.48 -28.14 9.74
CA HIS A 267 -16.69 -27.34 9.82
C HIS A 267 -17.74 -27.91 8.85
N LYS A 268 -18.95 -28.07 9.35
CA LYS A 268 -20.12 -28.39 8.54
C LYS A 268 -20.70 -27.12 7.92
#